data_3cc8c26b84066ed84f4cd8f0e88c6990
#
_entry.id   3cc8c26b84066ed84f4cd8f0e88c6990
#
_cell.length_a   1.000
_cell.length_b   1.000
_cell.length_c   1.000
_cell.angle_alpha   90.00
_cell.angle_beta   90.00
_cell.angle_gamma   90.00
#
_symmetry.space_group_name_H-M   'P 1'
#
loop_
_entity.id
_entity.type
_entity.pdbx_description
1 polymer ?
#
loop_
_entity_poly.entity_id
_entity_poly.type
_entity_poly.pdbx_seq_one_letter_code
_entity_poly.pdbx_strand_id
1 'polypeptide(L)'
;MVVAGGGGAPYQQGGGGGAGGYREDKASNDSYSASPLDGAGAITVSTQTYPITVGAGGAGGTGPNSNTSAPGSVSTFSTITSAGGGNGAPSGPYPGGAPGGSGGGAGENQPNPGSNGNQPPVSPPQGNPGGNGCRGGPN
;
A
#
# COMPACT_ATOMS: atom_id res chain seq x y z
N MET A 1 -12.42 -10.44 -4.23
CA MET A 1 -11.35 -9.71 -3.51
C MET A 1 -10.11 -9.60 -4.41
N VAL A 2 -9.50 -8.42 -4.49
CA VAL A 2 -8.24 -8.15 -5.21
C VAL A 2 -7.30 -7.39 -4.27
N VAL A 3 -6.10 -7.94 -4.03
CA VAL A 3 -5.09 -7.35 -3.15
C VAL A 3 -3.80 -7.14 -3.95
N ALA A 4 -3.23 -5.96 -3.87
CA ALA A 4 -1.99 -5.61 -4.57
C ALA A 4 -0.73 -5.92 -3.74
N GLY A 5 0.45 -5.80 -4.35
CA GLY A 5 1.73 -5.96 -3.66
C GLY A 5 1.98 -4.85 -2.63
N GLY A 6 2.52 -5.18 -1.46
CA GLY A 6 2.94 -4.20 -0.46
C GLY A 6 4.23 -3.47 -0.87
N GLY A 7 4.45 -2.27 -0.36
CA GLY A 7 5.68 -1.52 -0.55
C GLY A 7 6.85 -2.04 0.30
N GLY A 8 8.07 -1.80 -0.15
CA GLY A 8 9.29 -2.11 0.58
C GLY A 8 9.59 -1.06 1.65
N ALA A 9 10.35 -1.45 2.67
CA ALA A 9 10.94 -0.54 3.65
C ALA A 9 12.40 -0.26 3.30
N PRO A 10 12.92 0.96 3.55
CA PRO A 10 14.33 1.26 3.37
C PRO A 10 15.19 0.58 4.45
N TYR A 11 16.50 0.58 4.24
CA TYR A 11 17.46 0.07 5.22
C TYR A 11 17.58 1.04 6.40
N GLN A 12 17.71 0.53 7.62
CA GLN A 12 17.88 1.25 8.90
C GLN A 12 16.87 2.39 9.16
N GLN A 13 16.27 2.40 10.33
CA GLN A 13 15.43 3.50 10.88
C GLN A 13 14.43 4.15 9.91
N GLY A 14 14.18 3.46 8.79
CA GLY A 14 13.20 3.92 7.81
C GLY A 14 11.77 3.59 8.20
N GLY A 15 10.84 4.26 7.57
CA GLY A 15 9.42 3.97 7.70
C GLY A 15 9.05 2.64 7.05
N GLY A 16 8.03 1.99 7.56
CA GLY A 16 7.49 0.77 6.94
C GLY A 16 6.85 1.03 5.58
N GLY A 17 6.93 0.07 4.68
CA GLY A 17 6.16 0.11 3.44
C GLY A 17 4.65 -0.03 3.72
N GLY A 18 3.84 0.63 2.90
CA GLY A 18 2.39 0.53 2.94
C GLY A 18 1.88 -0.80 2.39
N ALA A 19 0.75 -1.27 2.89
CA ALA A 19 0.07 -2.42 2.32
C ALA A 19 -0.42 -2.13 0.89
N GLY A 20 -0.48 -3.15 0.05
CA GLY A 20 -1.17 -3.05 -1.23
C GLY A 20 -2.64 -2.69 -1.05
N GLY A 21 -3.19 -2.02 -2.04
CA GLY A 21 -4.61 -1.69 -2.05
C GLY A 21 -5.47 -2.94 -1.92
N TYR A 22 -6.55 -2.81 -1.19
CA TYR A 22 -7.51 -3.88 -0.95
C TYR A 22 -8.85 -3.51 -1.59
N ARG A 23 -9.35 -4.34 -2.49
CA ARG A 23 -10.65 -4.19 -3.12
C ARG A 23 -11.48 -5.43 -2.84
N GLU A 24 -12.65 -5.23 -2.25
CA GLU A 24 -13.58 -6.28 -1.90
C GLU A 24 -14.99 -5.94 -2.36
N ASP A 25 -15.73 -6.94 -2.72
CA ASP A 25 -17.19 -6.89 -2.82
C ASP A 25 -17.73 -8.18 -2.23
N LYS A 26 -18.47 -8.04 -1.14
CA LYS A 26 -19.02 -9.15 -0.37
C LYS A 26 -20.52 -9.30 -0.66
N ALA A 27 -20.92 -10.47 -1.06
CA ALA A 27 -22.33 -10.77 -1.18
C ALA A 27 -23.00 -10.90 0.21
N SER A 28 -24.26 -10.54 0.29
CA SER A 28 -25.02 -10.58 1.56
C SER A 28 -25.16 -11.97 2.18
N ASN A 29 -25.00 -13.01 1.36
CA ASN A 29 -25.08 -14.43 1.77
C ASN A 29 -23.72 -15.04 2.14
N ASP A 30 -22.61 -14.29 2.01
CA ASP A 30 -21.30 -14.77 2.46
C ASP A 30 -21.20 -14.76 3.99
N SER A 31 -20.62 -15.81 4.55
CA SER A 31 -20.62 -16.05 6.00
C SER A 31 -19.58 -15.25 6.80
N TYR A 32 -18.61 -14.58 6.12
CA TYR A 32 -17.59 -13.80 6.79
C TYR A 32 -18.01 -12.33 7.01
N SER A 33 -17.34 -11.62 7.91
CA SER A 33 -17.57 -10.18 8.09
C SER A 33 -16.85 -9.39 7.00
N ALA A 34 -17.57 -8.51 6.32
CA ALA A 34 -16.98 -7.60 5.34
C ALA A 34 -15.95 -6.66 6.01
N SER A 35 -14.94 -6.25 5.26
CA SER A 35 -14.05 -5.18 5.69
C SER A 35 -14.75 -3.82 5.58
N PRO A 36 -14.26 -2.77 6.29
CA PRO A 36 -14.74 -1.40 6.08
C PRO A 36 -14.49 -0.87 4.66
N LEU A 37 -13.73 -1.61 3.84
CA LEU A 37 -13.39 -1.28 2.46
C LEU A 37 -14.25 -2.07 1.43
N ASP A 38 -15.30 -2.73 1.90
CA ASP A 38 -16.27 -3.44 1.05
C ASP A 38 -17.05 -2.48 0.16
N GLY A 39 -17.44 -2.96 -1.01
CA GLY A 39 -18.25 -2.18 -1.98
C GLY A 39 -17.48 -1.79 -3.24
N ALA A 40 -16.42 -2.52 -3.59
CA ALA A 40 -15.67 -2.28 -4.83
C ALA A 40 -16.49 -2.52 -6.11
N GLY A 41 -17.66 -3.11 -5.98
CA GLY A 41 -18.56 -3.50 -7.06
C GLY A 41 -18.32 -4.93 -7.54
N ALA A 42 -19.40 -5.69 -7.63
CA ALA A 42 -19.38 -7.06 -8.11
C ALA A 42 -19.07 -7.14 -9.61
N ILE A 43 -18.32 -8.14 -10.01
CA ILE A 43 -18.17 -8.53 -11.40
C ILE A 43 -19.03 -9.79 -11.65
N THR A 44 -20.01 -9.66 -12.52
CA THR A 44 -20.72 -10.85 -13.00
C THR A 44 -19.79 -11.67 -13.89
N VAL A 45 -19.46 -12.87 -13.46
CA VAL A 45 -18.60 -13.77 -14.23
C VAL A 45 -19.47 -14.64 -15.18
N SER A 46 -19.04 -14.73 -16.41
CA SER A 46 -19.60 -15.60 -17.44
C SER A 46 -18.50 -16.53 -17.97
N THR A 47 -18.86 -17.48 -18.83
CA THR A 47 -17.86 -18.39 -19.44
C THR A 47 -17.02 -17.64 -20.47
N GLN A 48 -15.89 -17.09 -20.03
CA GLN A 48 -14.91 -16.38 -20.86
C GLN A 48 -13.55 -16.33 -20.17
N THR A 49 -12.52 -15.85 -20.87
CA THR A 49 -11.20 -15.60 -20.28
C THR A 49 -11.19 -14.27 -19.55
N TYR A 50 -10.73 -14.27 -18.29
CA TYR A 50 -10.50 -13.05 -17.50
C TYR A 50 -9.02 -12.84 -17.32
N PRO A 51 -8.47 -11.67 -17.69
CA PRO A 51 -7.09 -11.35 -17.39
C PRO A 51 -6.92 -11.15 -15.88
N ILE A 52 -5.90 -11.81 -15.31
CA ILE A 52 -5.53 -11.69 -13.89
C ILE A 52 -4.05 -11.33 -13.82
N THR A 53 -3.73 -10.28 -13.06
CA THR A 53 -2.36 -9.91 -12.72
C THR A 53 -2.22 -9.89 -11.21
N VAL A 54 -1.18 -10.55 -10.69
CA VAL A 54 -0.81 -10.47 -9.27
C VAL A 54 0.44 -9.61 -9.14
N GLY A 55 0.30 -8.47 -8.48
CA GLY A 55 1.40 -7.51 -8.28
C GLY A 55 2.44 -8.03 -7.29
N ALA A 56 3.70 -7.85 -7.64
CA ALA A 56 4.82 -8.16 -6.75
C ALA A 56 4.93 -7.14 -5.61
N GLY A 57 5.51 -7.56 -4.49
CA GLY A 57 5.94 -6.65 -3.43
C GLY A 57 7.09 -5.76 -3.89
N GLY A 58 7.19 -4.56 -3.35
CA GLY A 58 8.30 -3.65 -3.57
C GLY A 58 9.58 -4.12 -2.87
N ALA A 59 10.72 -3.94 -3.54
CA ALA A 59 12.01 -4.26 -2.95
C ALA A 59 12.31 -3.38 -1.74
N GLY A 60 12.86 -3.97 -0.68
CA GLY A 60 13.43 -3.25 0.45
C GLY A 60 14.84 -2.72 0.17
N GLY A 61 15.32 -1.81 0.99
CA GLY A 61 16.70 -1.33 0.95
C GLY A 61 17.69 -2.43 1.36
N THR A 62 18.79 -2.57 0.61
CA THR A 62 19.72 -3.71 0.73
C THR A 62 21.06 -3.41 1.40
N GLY A 63 21.28 -2.22 1.97
CA GLY A 63 22.54 -1.90 2.66
C GLY A 63 22.60 -0.49 3.20
N PRO A 64 23.66 -0.17 3.99
CA PRO A 64 23.74 1.08 4.74
C PRO A 64 23.75 2.33 3.88
N ASN A 65 24.07 2.20 2.60
CA ASN A 65 24.02 3.30 1.63
C ASN A 65 22.82 3.23 0.69
N SER A 66 21.92 2.24 0.87
CA SER A 66 20.73 2.07 0.06
C SER A 66 19.49 2.54 0.83
N ASN A 67 19.29 3.83 0.84
CA ASN A 67 18.07 4.44 1.40
C ASN A 67 16.87 4.33 0.46
N THR A 68 17.00 3.55 -0.62
CA THR A 68 15.95 3.38 -1.61
C THR A 68 15.18 2.10 -1.35
N SER A 69 13.88 2.22 -1.32
CA SER A 69 12.93 1.11 -1.37
C SER A 69 11.95 1.35 -2.51
N ALA A 70 11.27 0.32 -2.95
CA ALA A 70 10.35 0.40 -4.08
C ALA A 70 8.89 0.26 -3.62
N PRO A 71 7.94 0.91 -4.30
CA PRO A 71 6.53 0.64 -4.09
C PRO A 71 6.18 -0.78 -4.56
N GLY A 72 5.07 -1.30 -4.07
CA GLY A 72 4.46 -2.52 -4.59
C GLY A 72 3.86 -2.33 -5.97
N SER A 73 3.61 -3.44 -6.66
CA SER A 73 2.97 -3.45 -7.98
C SER A 73 1.46 -3.64 -7.87
N VAL A 74 0.74 -3.18 -8.86
CA VAL A 74 -0.71 -3.32 -8.96
C VAL A 74 -1.13 -4.78 -9.14
N SER A 75 -2.30 -5.14 -8.60
CA SER A 75 -3.01 -6.37 -8.96
C SER A 75 -4.29 -6.03 -9.70
N THR A 76 -4.64 -6.84 -10.69
CA THR A 76 -5.86 -6.65 -11.47
C THR A 76 -6.65 -7.94 -11.59
N PHE A 77 -7.96 -7.80 -11.59
CA PHE A 77 -8.89 -8.82 -12.02
C PHE A 77 -9.94 -8.16 -12.93
N SER A 78 -9.92 -8.52 -14.20
CA SER A 78 -10.81 -7.89 -15.20
C SER A 78 -10.67 -6.35 -15.17
N THR A 79 -11.72 -5.65 -14.79
CA THR A 79 -11.76 -4.18 -14.69
C THR A 79 -11.37 -3.64 -13.31
N ILE A 80 -11.22 -4.50 -12.30
CA ILE A 80 -10.84 -4.09 -10.95
C ILE A 80 -9.32 -4.01 -10.85
N THR A 81 -8.82 -2.86 -10.42
CA THR A 81 -7.41 -2.62 -10.15
C THR A 81 -7.22 -2.23 -8.69
N SER A 82 -6.31 -2.90 -7.99
CA SER A 82 -5.80 -2.51 -6.68
C SER A 82 -4.40 -1.93 -6.82
N ALA A 83 -4.15 -0.76 -6.25
CA ALA A 83 -2.87 -0.08 -6.33
C ALA A 83 -1.81 -0.73 -5.43
N GLY A 84 -0.57 -0.76 -5.87
CA GLY A 84 0.55 -1.17 -5.02
C GLY A 84 0.67 -0.30 -3.77
N GLY A 85 1.21 -0.84 -2.69
CA GLY A 85 1.52 -0.09 -1.48
C GLY A 85 2.69 0.87 -1.69
N GLY A 86 2.64 2.04 -1.04
CA GLY A 86 3.74 3.00 -1.08
C GLY A 86 4.97 2.49 -0.33
N ASN A 87 6.16 2.79 -0.81
CA ASN A 87 7.39 2.46 -0.07
C ASN A 87 7.59 3.39 1.13
N GLY A 88 8.25 2.88 2.17
CA GLY A 88 8.63 3.67 3.34
C GLY A 88 9.68 4.73 3.04
N ALA A 89 9.68 5.81 3.82
CA ALA A 89 10.72 6.84 3.77
C ALA A 89 12.01 6.38 4.45
N PRO A 90 13.19 6.74 3.94
CA PRO A 90 14.43 6.58 4.69
C PRO A 90 14.48 7.52 5.90
N SER A 91 15.37 7.23 6.86
CA SER A 91 15.65 8.16 7.96
C SER A 91 16.46 9.37 7.46
N GLY A 92 16.31 10.51 8.12
CA GLY A 92 17.02 11.74 7.77
C GLY A 92 16.19 12.76 6.98
N PRO A 93 16.81 13.78 6.39
CA PRO A 93 16.11 14.93 5.77
C PRO A 93 15.54 14.58 4.38
N TYR A 94 14.93 13.42 4.27
CA TYR A 94 14.32 12.96 3.02
C TYR A 94 12.81 13.16 3.07
N PRO A 95 12.16 13.27 1.91
CA PRO A 95 10.69 13.33 1.86
C PRO A 95 10.11 12.06 2.49
N GLY A 96 8.89 12.18 3.00
CA GLY A 96 8.12 11.06 3.53
C GLY A 96 8.04 9.88 2.58
N GLY A 97 7.46 8.77 3.03
CA GLY A 97 7.23 7.59 2.17
C GLY A 97 6.43 7.92 0.92
N ALA A 98 6.30 6.99 0.01
CA ALA A 98 5.51 7.19 -1.20
C ALA A 98 4.01 6.88 -0.96
N PRO A 99 3.12 7.53 -1.72
CA PRO A 99 1.70 7.20 -1.71
C PRO A 99 1.46 5.84 -2.40
N GLY A 100 0.30 5.24 -2.11
CA GLY A 100 -0.07 3.95 -2.68
C GLY A 100 -1.48 3.51 -2.28
N GLY A 101 -1.80 2.24 -2.44
CA GLY A 101 -3.02 1.64 -1.89
C GLY A 101 -3.15 1.97 -0.41
N SER A 102 -2.17 1.58 0.42
CA SER A 102 -1.83 2.29 1.66
C SER A 102 -0.52 3.04 1.47
N GLY A 103 -0.39 4.19 2.10
CA GLY A 103 0.80 5.02 2.05
C GLY A 103 1.96 4.43 2.85
N GLY A 104 3.20 4.71 2.45
CA GLY A 104 4.39 4.38 3.20
C GLY A 104 4.55 5.27 4.44
N GLY A 105 5.11 4.70 5.52
CA GLY A 105 5.43 5.43 6.74
C GLY A 105 6.62 6.36 6.58
N ALA A 106 6.69 7.39 7.43
CA ALA A 106 7.86 8.26 7.53
C ALA A 106 8.98 7.58 8.34
N GLY A 107 10.23 7.93 8.02
CA GLY A 107 11.40 7.45 8.75
C GLY A 107 11.64 8.24 10.05
N GLU A 108 12.60 7.76 10.84
CA GLU A 108 13.02 8.40 12.08
C GLU A 108 13.70 9.75 11.82
N ASN A 109 13.80 10.57 12.89
CA ASN A 109 14.48 11.88 12.93
C ASN A 109 13.85 12.99 12.08
N GLN A 110 12.67 12.80 11.53
CA GLN A 110 11.94 13.85 10.84
C GLN A 110 10.49 13.91 11.31
N PRO A 111 9.95 15.09 11.56
CA PRO A 111 8.53 15.29 11.84
C PRO A 111 7.71 15.23 10.54
N ASN A 112 8.08 14.34 9.63
CA ASN A 112 7.39 14.20 8.35
C ASN A 112 6.13 13.34 8.52
N PRO A 113 5.03 13.73 7.89
CA PRO A 113 3.85 12.88 7.84
C PRO A 113 4.15 11.63 7.00
N GLY A 114 3.48 10.53 7.33
CA GLY A 114 3.37 9.41 6.42
C GLY A 114 2.66 9.82 5.12
N SER A 115 2.85 9.04 4.08
CA SER A 115 2.25 9.32 2.78
C SER A 115 0.78 8.94 2.71
N ASN A 116 0.09 9.54 1.74
CA ASN A 116 -1.33 9.28 1.51
C ASN A 116 -1.58 7.83 1.06
N GLY A 117 -2.59 7.21 1.64
CA GLY A 117 -3.23 6.02 1.11
C GLY A 117 -4.31 6.35 0.09
N ASN A 118 -4.96 5.32 -0.43
CA ASN A 118 -5.99 5.44 -1.45
C ASN A 118 -5.53 6.24 -2.67
N GLN A 119 -4.35 5.90 -3.19
CA GLN A 119 -3.78 6.52 -4.40
C GLN A 119 -3.53 5.45 -5.48
N PRO A 120 -4.13 5.63 -6.66
CA PRO A 120 -5.12 6.66 -7.02
C PRO A 120 -6.40 6.52 -6.21
N PRO A 121 -7.16 7.63 -6.01
CA PRO A 121 -8.34 7.61 -5.18
C PRO A 121 -9.46 6.77 -5.81
N VAL A 122 -10.09 5.94 -4.98
CA VAL A 122 -11.26 5.12 -5.32
C VAL A 122 -12.26 5.17 -4.18
N SER A 123 -13.50 4.79 -4.48
CA SER A 123 -14.56 4.66 -3.49
C SER A 123 -15.18 3.25 -3.55
N PRO A 124 -15.30 2.55 -2.40
CA PRO A 124 -14.68 2.90 -1.12
C PRO A 124 -13.15 2.94 -1.21
N PRO A 125 -12.45 3.58 -0.23
CA PRO A 125 -10.99 3.64 -0.22
C PRO A 125 -10.34 2.26 -0.28
N GLN A 126 -9.18 2.14 -0.93
CA GLN A 126 -8.45 0.88 -1.04
C GLN A 126 -7.34 0.71 0.01
N GLY A 127 -7.18 1.68 0.91
CA GLY A 127 -6.20 1.65 1.99
C GLY A 127 -6.10 2.99 2.71
N ASN A 128 -5.16 3.09 3.64
CA ASN A 128 -5.03 4.17 4.61
C ASN A 128 -3.68 4.90 4.46
N PRO A 129 -3.55 6.14 4.98
CA PRO A 129 -2.26 6.83 5.09
C PRO A 129 -1.25 6.04 5.92
N GLY A 130 0.03 6.25 5.62
CA GLY A 130 1.15 5.76 6.42
C GLY A 130 1.29 6.51 7.76
N GLY A 131 1.98 5.89 8.72
CA GLY A 131 2.27 6.51 10.00
C GLY A 131 3.30 7.66 9.90
N ASN A 132 3.14 8.65 10.77
CA ASN A 132 4.09 9.76 10.89
C ASN A 132 5.40 9.30 11.51
N GLY A 133 6.50 9.95 11.13
CA GLY A 133 7.80 9.80 11.78
C GLY A 133 7.81 10.45 13.16
N CYS A 134 8.58 9.86 14.07
CA CYS A 134 8.87 10.48 15.37
C CYS A 134 10.24 11.16 15.29
N ARG A 135 10.35 12.37 15.86
CA ARG A 135 11.66 12.96 16.11
C ARG A 135 12.30 12.22 17.28
N GLY A 136 13.43 11.57 17.05
CA GLY A 136 14.23 11.02 18.16
C GLY A 136 14.49 12.14 19.17
N GLY A 137 14.03 11.97 20.40
CA GLY A 137 14.42 12.89 21.47
C GLY A 137 15.92 12.79 21.74
N PRO A 138 16.54 13.81 22.33
CA PRO A 138 17.89 13.65 22.82
C PRO A 138 17.91 12.54 23.89
N ASN A 139 18.82 11.57 23.72
CA ASN A 139 19.16 10.61 24.76
C ASN A 139 19.81 11.35 25.94
#